data_8cbd6767c893849bd5c14e74b64d67b3
#
_entry.id   8cbd6767c893849bd5c14e74b64d67b3
#
_cell.length_a   1.000
_cell.length_b   1.000
_cell.length_c   1.000
_cell.angle_alpha   90.00
_cell.angle_beta   90.00
_cell.angle_gamma   90.00
#
_symmetry.space_group_name_H-M   'P 1'
#
loop_
_entity.id
_entity.type
_entity.pdbx_description
1 polymer ?
#
loop_
_entity_poly.entity_id
_entity_poly.type
_entity_poly.pdbx_seq_one_letter_code
_entity_poly.pdbx_strand_id
1 'polypeptide(L)'
;YNGLTVSRVENEFLVEAGQGADGRGATIWNGSRYPVEATDQLHHYSGALCAATDPSGQCASVFYVMETLPGSASVTQELVDQMNAAGYRAEVVAAYQTAGGAPYLDYTDTVFGQVYEGMDVVDAIAQTAVDENQKPTEAITIHSVSIETYS
;
A
#
# COMPACT_ATOMS: atom_id res chain seq x y z
N TYR A 1 11.31 -12.19 -0.45
CA TYR A 1 10.83 -11.44 0.73
C TYR A 1 11.08 -12.19 2.05
N ASN A 2 11.39 -13.49 2.02
CA ASN A 2 11.63 -14.28 3.23
C ASN A 2 12.79 -13.70 4.05
N GLY A 3 12.59 -13.48 5.34
CA GLY A 3 13.58 -12.90 6.24
C GLY A 3 13.66 -11.38 6.24
N LEU A 4 12.95 -10.68 5.34
CA LEU A 4 12.84 -9.24 5.38
C LEU A 4 11.90 -8.79 6.51
N THR A 5 12.09 -7.57 6.96
CA THR A 5 11.26 -6.97 8.01
C THR A 5 10.35 -5.89 7.46
N VAL A 6 9.26 -5.62 8.17
CA VAL A 6 8.45 -4.42 7.98
C VAL A 6 9.36 -3.22 8.19
N SER A 7 9.38 -2.33 7.22
CA SER A 7 10.31 -1.19 7.15
C SER A 7 9.70 0.12 7.65
N ARG A 8 8.38 0.28 7.47
CA ARG A 8 7.63 1.48 7.84
C ARG A 8 6.20 1.11 8.20
N VAL A 9 5.69 1.74 9.22
CA VAL A 9 4.29 1.63 9.63
C VAL A 9 3.74 3.01 9.93
N GLU A 10 2.67 3.36 9.28
CA GLU A 10 1.84 4.52 9.64
C GLU A 10 0.43 4.03 9.90
N ASN A 11 0.02 4.08 11.18
CA ASN A 11 -1.33 3.71 11.58
C ASN A 11 -2.37 4.55 10.82
N GLU A 12 -3.44 3.90 10.38
CA GLU A 12 -4.50 4.51 9.56
C GLU A 12 -4.02 4.98 8.17
N PHE A 13 -2.91 4.42 7.67
CA PHE A 13 -2.40 4.74 6.34
C PHE A 13 -1.79 3.53 5.63
N LEU A 14 -0.66 2.99 6.10
CA LEU A 14 0.00 1.87 5.41
C LEU A 14 0.94 1.03 6.30
N VAL A 15 1.17 -0.19 5.85
CA VAL A 15 2.24 -1.08 6.33
C VAL A 15 3.17 -1.41 5.17
N GLU A 16 4.45 -1.03 5.25
CA GLU A 16 5.43 -1.15 4.18
C GLU A 16 6.51 -2.20 4.52
N ALA A 17 6.91 -2.96 3.50
CA ALA A 17 7.99 -3.93 3.58
C ALA A 17 8.71 -4.09 2.22
N GLY A 18 9.65 -5.01 2.13
CA GLY A 18 10.34 -5.32 0.88
C GLY A 18 11.63 -4.54 0.64
N GLN A 19 12.06 -3.73 1.59
CA GLN A 19 13.39 -3.11 1.54
C GLN A 19 14.48 -4.16 1.70
N GLY A 20 15.47 -4.13 0.80
CA GLY A 20 16.71 -4.88 1.00
C GLY A 20 17.63 -4.24 2.04
N ALA A 21 18.77 -4.86 2.30
CA ALA A 21 19.76 -4.37 3.26
C ALA A 21 20.32 -2.97 2.92
N ASP A 22 20.23 -2.56 1.65
CA ASP A 22 20.63 -1.24 1.15
C ASP A 22 19.53 -0.17 1.28
N GLY A 23 18.36 -0.53 1.84
CA GLY A 23 17.20 0.34 1.99
C GLY A 23 16.44 0.64 0.70
N ARG A 24 16.84 0.06 -0.44
CA ARG A 24 16.27 0.40 -1.75
C ARG A 24 15.43 -0.71 -2.38
N GLY A 25 15.61 -1.93 -1.93
CA GLY A 25 15.02 -3.09 -2.56
C GLY A 25 15.66 -3.44 -3.91
N ALA A 26 15.42 -4.65 -4.37
CA ALA A 26 15.92 -5.19 -5.62
C ALA A 26 14.82 -5.96 -6.35
N THR A 27 14.93 -6.08 -7.65
CA THR A 27 14.01 -6.87 -8.47
C THR A 27 14.68 -8.15 -8.95
N ILE A 28 13.87 -9.11 -9.42
CA ILE A 28 14.36 -10.32 -10.08
C ILE A 28 15.03 -10.03 -11.44
N TRP A 29 14.90 -8.82 -11.96
CA TRP A 29 15.54 -8.37 -13.20
C TRP A 29 16.91 -7.74 -12.95
N ASN A 30 17.79 -8.46 -12.25
CA ASN A 30 19.16 -8.00 -11.90
C ASN A 30 19.19 -6.66 -11.14
N GLY A 31 18.20 -6.42 -10.30
CA GLY A 31 18.05 -5.18 -9.56
C GLY A 31 17.53 -3.99 -10.38
N SER A 32 17.15 -4.20 -11.64
CA SER A 32 16.57 -3.16 -12.48
C SER A 32 15.22 -2.69 -11.89
N ARG A 33 14.99 -1.39 -11.98
CA ARG A 33 13.71 -0.79 -11.61
C ARG A 33 12.72 -0.90 -12.77
N TYR A 34 11.45 -0.71 -12.48
CA TYR A 34 10.37 -0.72 -13.47
C TYR A 34 9.49 0.53 -13.29
N PRO A 35 8.82 1.00 -14.38
CA PRO A 35 7.98 2.17 -14.30
C PRO A 35 6.71 1.89 -13.49
N VAL A 36 6.08 2.96 -13.00
CA VAL A 36 4.74 2.88 -12.42
C VAL A 36 3.75 2.39 -13.50
N GLU A 37 2.92 1.43 -13.11
CA GLU A 37 1.80 0.93 -13.91
C GLU A 37 0.49 1.33 -13.21
N ALA A 38 -0.10 2.43 -13.65
CA ALA A 38 -1.35 2.94 -13.13
C ALA A 38 -2.48 2.76 -14.15
N THR A 39 -3.67 2.48 -13.67
CA THR A 39 -4.87 2.28 -14.48
C THR A 39 -6.08 2.90 -13.79
N ASP A 40 -7.16 3.15 -14.54
CA ASP A 40 -8.44 3.62 -14.03
C ASP A 40 -9.33 2.49 -13.46
N GLN A 41 -8.79 1.29 -13.33
CA GLN A 41 -9.49 0.10 -12.82
C GLN A 41 -8.97 -0.38 -11.46
N LEU A 42 -7.75 0.01 -11.09
CA LEU A 42 -7.10 -0.38 -9.83
C LEU A 42 -6.82 0.87 -9.00
N HIS A 43 -7.28 0.87 -7.78
CA HIS A 43 -7.30 2.03 -6.91
C HIS A 43 -6.76 1.70 -5.52
N HIS A 44 -6.28 2.71 -4.81
CA HIS A 44 -5.72 2.61 -3.46
C HIS A 44 -6.81 2.53 -2.38
N TYR A 45 -7.73 1.56 -2.52
CA TYR A 45 -8.68 1.24 -1.46
C TYR A 45 -7.97 0.67 -0.23
N SER A 46 -8.60 0.71 0.94
CA SER A 46 -8.09 -0.02 2.11
C SER A 46 -7.90 -1.51 1.76
N GLY A 47 -6.76 -2.07 2.15
CA GLY A 47 -6.32 -3.41 1.78
C GLY A 47 -5.67 -3.53 0.41
N ALA A 48 -5.54 -2.46 -0.38
CA ALA A 48 -4.79 -2.51 -1.64
C ALA A 48 -3.32 -2.87 -1.39
N LEU A 49 -2.78 -3.77 -2.20
CA LEU A 49 -1.37 -4.13 -2.23
C LEU A 49 -0.68 -3.36 -3.35
N CYS A 50 0.28 -2.53 -2.98
CA CYS A 50 0.86 -1.52 -3.85
C CYS A 50 2.38 -1.62 -3.90
N ALA A 51 2.98 -1.32 -5.05
CA ALA A 51 4.41 -1.13 -5.19
C ALA A 51 4.75 0.35 -4.95
N ALA A 52 5.65 0.58 -3.99
CA ALA A 52 6.09 1.92 -3.66
C ALA A 52 6.98 2.50 -4.76
N THR A 53 6.70 3.75 -5.11
CA THR A 53 7.47 4.52 -6.08
C THR A 53 8.59 5.28 -5.38
N ASP A 54 9.79 5.20 -5.93
CA ASP A 54 10.94 5.95 -5.44
C ASP A 54 10.94 7.41 -5.96
N PRO A 55 11.84 8.27 -5.45
CA PRO A 55 11.93 9.66 -5.91
C PRO A 55 12.25 9.84 -7.40
N SER A 56 12.69 8.79 -8.10
CA SER A 56 12.90 8.83 -9.55
C SER A 56 11.63 8.46 -10.35
N GLY A 57 10.53 8.16 -9.69
CA GLY A 57 9.27 7.73 -10.33
C GLY A 57 9.29 6.27 -10.78
N GLN A 58 10.10 5.43 -10.14
CA GLN A 58 10.23 4.02 -10.49
C GLN A 58 9.99 3.12 -9.27
N CYS A 59 9.49 1.92 -9.53
CA CYS A 59 9.25 0.88 -8.53
C CYS A 59 10.41 -0.12 -8.47
N ALA A 60 10.54 -0.78 -7.32
CA ALA A 60 11.46 -1.91 -7.11
C ALA A 60 10.75 -3.00 -6.29
N SER A 61 11.41 -3.56 -5.26
CA SER A 61 10.80 -4.60 -4.42
C SER A 61 10.02 -4.07 -3.22
N VAL A 62 10.06 -2.77 -2.95
CA VAL A 62 9.32 -2.18 -1.84
C VAL A 62 7.83 -2.18 -2.15
N PHE A 63 7.05 -2.69 -1.23
CA PHE A 63 5.59 -2.73 -1.34
C PHE A 63 4.95 -2.30 -0.03
N TYR A 64 3.69 -1.90 -0.11
CA TYR A 64 2.88 -1.64 1.07
C TYR A 64 1.45 -2.16 0.93
N VAL A 65 0.83 -2.40 2.05
CA VAL A 65 -0.61 -2.65 2.15
C VAL A 65 -1.26 -1.38 2.69
N MET A 66 -2.28 -0.88 1.97
CA MET A 66 -3.10 0.23 2.46
C MET A 66 -3.86 -0.22 3.72
N GLU A 67 -3.67 0.49 4.81
CA GLU A 67 -4.42 0.29 6.05
C GLU A 67 -5.02 1.64 6.44
N THR A 68 -6.26 1.88 6.08
CA THR A 68 -6.95 3.14 6.37
C THR A 68 -8.23 2.88 7.15
N LEU A 69 -8.67 3.89 7.87
CA LEU A 69 -10.00 3.84 8.48
C LEU A 69 -11.07 3.63 7.39
N PRO A 70 -12.15 2.91 7.73
CA PRO A 70 -13.20 2.63 6.75
C PRO A 70 -14.00 3.87 6.39
N GLY A 71 -14.42 3.93 5.14
CA GLY A 71 -15.39 4.87 4.61
C GLY A 71 -15.04 6.34 4.86
N SER A 72 -16.02 7.10 5.34
CA SER A 72 -15.91 8.54 5.53
C SER A 72 -14.91 8.98 6.61
N ALA A 73 -14.39 8.06 7.40
CA ALA A 73 -13.35 8.38 8.38
C ALA A 73 -12.00 8.68 7.70
N SER A 74 -11.68 8.00 6.59
CA SER A 74 -10.50 8.28 5.77
C SER A 74 -10.83 9.12 4.53
N VAL A 75 -12.03 8.99 3.97
CA VAL A 75 -12.46 9.68 2.74
C VAL A 75 -13.48 10.76 3.10
N THR A 76 -12.95 11.95 3.38
CA THR A 76 -13.76 13.12 3.74
C THR A 76 -14.60 13.64 2.57
N GLN A 77 -15.61 14.48 2.84
CA GLN A 77 -16.40 15.12 1.78
C GLN A 77 -15.53 16.00 0.87
N GLU A 78 -14.52 16.66 1.42
CA GLU A 78 -13.57 17.46 0.63
C GLU A 78 -12.82 16.57 -0.38
N LEU A 79 -12.38 15.39 0.03
CA LEU A 79 -11.71 14.43 -0.84
C LEU A 79 -12.66 13.88 -1.92
N VAL A 80 -13.93 13.65 -1.58
CA VAL A 80 -14.98 13.30 -2.55
C VAL A 80 -15.16 14.38 -3.60
N ASP A 81 -15.20 15.64 -3.19
CA ASP A 81 -15.33 16.78 -4.09
C ASP A 81 -14.12 16.90 -5.02
N GLN A 82 -12.91 16.65 -4.51
CA GLN A 82 -11.67 16.59 -5.29
C GLN A 82 -11.70 15.45 -6.32
N MET A 83 -12.13 14.25 -5.93
CA MET A 83 -12.28 13.11 -6.87
C MET A 83 -13.28 13.43 -7.99
N ASN A 84 -14.42 14.00 -7.64
CA ASN A 84 -15.43 14.42 -8.63
C ASN A 84 -14.87 15.48 -9.60
N ALA A 85 -14.15 16.47 -9.08
CA ALA A 85 -13.50 17.50 -9.88
C ALA A 85 -12.40 16.94 -10.79
N ALA A 86 -11.70 15.88 -10.34
CA ALA A 86 -10.69 15.17 -11.12
C ALA A 86 -11.28 14.18 -12.14
N GLY A 87 -12.61 14.00 -12.16
CA GLY A 87 -13.29 13.16 -13.14
C GLY A 87 -13.32 11.67 -12.78
N TYR A 88 -13.20 11.33 -11.51
CA TYR A 88 -13.38 9.95 -11.06
C TYR A 88 -14.79 9.45 -11.40
N ARG A 89 -14.89 8.18 -11.76
CA ARG A 89 -16.18 7.53 -12.01
C ARG A 89 -16.98 7.44 -10.69
N ALA A 90 -18.29 7.63 -10.76
CA ALA A 90 -19.14 7.64 -9.57
C ALA A 90 -19.06 6.36 -8.73
N GLU A 91 -18.92 5.20 -9.40
CA GLU A 91 -18.74 3.92 -8.72
C GLU A 91 -17.41 3.82 -7.96
N VAL A 92 -16.34 4.46 -8.46
CA VAL A 92 -15.04 4.52 -7.78
C VAL A 92 -15.12 5.41 -6.54
N VAL A 93 -15.75 6.58 -6.66
CA VAL A 93 -16.01 7.48 -5.52
C VAL A 93 -16.82 6.76 -4.43
N ALA A 94 -17.90 6.07 -4.82
CA ALA A 94 -18.73 5.30 -3.89
C ALA A 94 -17.95 4.15 -3.22
N ALA A 95 -17.05 3.50 -3.94
CA ALA A 95 -16.20 2.45 -3.39
C ALA A 95 -15.23 3.01 -2.33
N TYR A 96 -14.59 4.17 -2.58
CA TYR A 96 -13.77 4.86 -1.60
C TYR A 96 -14.57 5.29 -0.36
N GLN A 97 -15.77 5.82 -0.54
CA GLN A 97 -16.65 6.19 0.58
C GLN A 97 -17.08 4.98 1.43
N THR A 98 -17.04 3.77 0.87
CA THR A 98 -17.39 2.54 1.57
C THR A 98 -16.18 1.88 2.22
N ALA A 99 -15.13 1.65 1.44
CA ALA A 99 -13.95 0.91 1.88
C ALA A 99 -12.92 1.77 2.63
N GLY A 100 -12.87 3.06 2.36
CA GLY A 100 -11.73 3.90 2.73
C GLY A 100 -10.63 3.80 1.69
N GLY A 101 -9.49 4.42 1.98
CA GLY A 101 -8.32 4.41 1.11
C GLY A 101 -7.73 5.80 0.87
N ALA A 102 -6.79 5.87 -0.07
CA ALA A 102 -5.99 7.07 -0.36
C ALA A 102 -6.04 7.42 -1.86
N PRO A 103 -7.13 8.01 -2.37
CA PRO A 103 -7.29 8.29 -3.81
C PRO A 103 -6.21 9.23 -4.37
N TYR A 104 -5.55 10.03 -3.54
CA TYR A 104 -4.43 10.89 -3.95
C TYR A 104 -3.16 10.11 -4.33
N LEU A 105 -3.10 8.79 -4.06
CA LEU A 105 -2.03 7.90 -4.52
C LEU A 105 -2.34 7.25 -5.87
N ASP A 106 -3.59 7.34 -6.34
CA ASP A 106 -3.96 6.84 -7.66
C ASP A 106 -3.10 7.54 -8.72
N TYR A 107 -2.60 6.78 -9.68
CA TYR A 107 -1.68 7.22 -10.74
C TYR A 107 -0.25 7.58 -10.28
N THR A 108 0.07 7.52 -8.99
CA THR A 108 1.43 7.75 -8.47
C THR A 108 2.16 6.46 -8.13
N ASP A 109 1.44 5.48 -7.59
CA ASP A 109 1.96 4.16 -7.24
C ASP A 109 1.22 3.06 -8.02
N THR A 110 1.82 1.88 -8.10
CA THR A 110 1.22 0.74 -8.79
C THR A 110 0.40 -0.10 -7.82
N VAL A 111 -0.91 -0.21 -8.02
CA VAL A 111 -1.75 -1.20 -7.34
C VAL A 111 -1.69 -2.52 -8.13
N PHE A 112 -1.28 -3.62 -7.49
CA PHE A 112 -1.14 -4.91 -8.15
C PHE A 112 -1.87 -6.06 -7.44
N GLY A 113 -2.53 -5.79 -6.31
CA GLY A 113 -3.26 -6.78 -5.56
C GLY A 113 -4.23 -6.17 -4.54
N GLN A 114 -4.98 -7.05 -3.88
CA GLN A 114 -5.92 -6.69 -2.83
C GLN A 114 -5.89 -7.77 -1.75
N VAL A 115 -5.78 -7.37 -0.49
CA VAL A 115 -5.99 -8.27 0.64
C VAL A 115 -7.45 -8.67 0.67
N TYR A 116 -7.73 -9.96 0.63
CA TYR A 116 -9.09 -10.51 0.75
C TYR A 116 -9.32 -11.25 2.07
N GLU A 117 -8.25 -11.58 2.79
CA GLU A 117 -8.27 -12.26 4.09
C GLU A 117 -7.08 -11.80 4.93
N GLY A 118 -7.25 -11.64 6.26
CA GLY A 118 -6.17 -11.29 7.18
C GLY A 118 -5.93 -9.78 7.35
N MET A 119 -6.88 -8.91 7.03
CA MET A 119 -6.75 -7.47 7.32
C MET A 119 -6.55 -7.18 8.81
N ASP A 120 -7.15 -7.98 9.70
CA ASP A 120 -6.95 -7.89 11.14
C ASP A 120 -5.48 -8.05 11.57
N VAL A 121 -4.69 -8.82 10.81
CA VAL A 121 -3.24 -8.93 11.01
C VAL A 121 -2.53 -7.66 10.55
N VAL A 122 -2.94 -7.09 9.41
CA VAL A 122 -2.40 -5.81 8.92
C VAL A 122 -2.70 -4.70 9.93
N ASP A 123 -3.92 -4.62 10.44
CA ASP A 123 -4.35 -3.67 11.46
C ASP A 123 -3.54 -3.83 12.76
N ALA A 124 -3.27 -5.07 13.17
CA ALA A 124 -2.43 -5.34 14.34
C ALA A 124 -0.98 -4.87 14.14
N ILE A 125 -0.43 -5.03 12.94
CA ILE A 125 0.89 -4.51 12.58
C ILE A 125 0.87 -2.97 12.58
N ALA A 126 -0.17 -2.36 12.02
CA ALA A 126 -0.31 -0.91 11.93
C ALA A 126 -0.36 -0.22 13.30
N GLN A 127 -0.80 -0.94 14.34
CA GLN A 127 -0.88 -0.43 15.70
C GLN A 127 0.39 -0.66 16.53
N THR A 128 1.46 -1.21 15.95
CA THR A 128 2.71 -1.44 16.68
C THR A 128 3.43 -0.14 17.01
N ALA A 129 4.23 -0.15 18.08
CA ALA A 129 5.07 0.98 18.43
C ALA A 129 6.16 1.20 17.36
N VAL A 130 6.34 2.44 16.95
CA VAL A 130 7.33 2.85 15.95
C VAL A 130 8.31 3.88 16.51
N ASP A 131 9.48 3.99 15.89
CA ASP A 131 10.46 5.03 16.17
C ASP A 131 10.15 6.34 15.41
N GLU A 132 11.03 7.32 15.51
CA GLU A 132 10.90 8.62 14.84
C GLU A 132 10.89 8.55 13.30
N ASN A 133 11.31 7.42 12.73
CA ASN A 133 11.30 7.15 11.29
C ASN A 133 10.13 6.25 10.87
N GLN A 134 9.14 6.04 11.75
CA GLN A 134 7.99 5.18 11.53
C GLN A 134 8.34 3.69 11.36
N LYS A 135 9.53 3.28 11.80
CA LYS A 135 9.96 1.89 11.78
C LYS A 135 9.51 1.20 13.08
N PRO A 136 8.96 -0.03 13.01
CA PRO A 136 8.64 -0.80 14.21
C PRO A 136 9.83 -0.90 15.19
N THR A 137 9.60 -0.59 16.46
CA THR A 137 10.63 -0.66 17.53
C THR A 137 11.02 -2.11 17.84
N GLU A 138 10.11 -3.05 17.62
CA GLU A 138 10.37 -4.50 17.62
C GLU A 138 10.26 -5.01 16.19
N ALA A 139 11.27 -5.80 15.75
CA ALA A 139 11.32 -6.27 14.38
C ALA A 139 10.14 -7.22 14.05
N ILE A 140 9.38 -6.87 13.05
CA ILE A 140 8.31 -7.71 12.49
C ILE A 140 8.88 -8.35 11.22
N THR A 141 9.02 -9.67 11.21
CA THR A 141 9.72 -10.41 10.15
C THR A 141 8.74 -11.18 9.29
N ILE A 142 8.92 -11.08 7.97
CA ILE A 142 8.25 -11.93 6.98
C ILE A 142 8.96 -13.29 7.00
N HIS A 143 8.35 -14.33 7.60
CA HIS A 143 8.95 -15.65 7.68
C HIS A 143 8.96 -16.34 6.32
N SER A 144 7.85 -16.30 5.60
CA SER A 144 7.74 -16.90 4.27
C SER A 144 6.64 -16.24 3.44
N VAL A 145 6.84 -16.25 2.13
CA VAL A 145 5.83 -15.87 1.13
C VAL A 145 5.68 -17.04 0.16
N SER A 146 4.45 -17.45 -0.10
CA SER A 146 4.10 -18.43 -1.15
C SER A 146 3.17 -17.79 -2.17
N ILE A 147 3.24 -18.26 -3.41
CA ILE A 147 2.32 -17.89 -4.49
C ILE A 147 1.47 -19.10 -4.80
N GLU A 148 0.16 -18.93 -4.72
CA GLU A 148 -0.81 -20.00 -4.93
C GLU A 148 -1.87 -19.52 -5.92
N THR A 149 -2.50 -20.48 -6.61
CA THR A 149 -3.63 -20.16 -7.49
C THR A 149 -4.88 -20.05 -6.62
N TYR A 150 -5.56 -18.91 -6.70
CA TYR A 150 -6.87 -18.75 -6.08
C TYR A 150 -7.90 -19.64 -6.78
N SER A 151 -8.61 -20.45 -6.01
CA SER A 151 -9.58 -21.43 -6.53
C SER A 151 -10.96 -21.21 -5.91
#